data_e431e6521993ff450f3666325eb8da21
#
_entry.id   e431e6521993ff450f3666325eb8da21
#
_cell.length_a   1.000
_cell.length_b   1.000
_cell.length_c   1.000
_cell.angle_alpha   90.00
_cell.angle_beta   90.00
_cell.angle_gamma   90.00
#
_symmetry.space_group_name_H-M   'P 1'
#
loop_
_entity.id
_entity.type
_entity.pdbx_description
1 polymer ?
#
loop_
_entity_poly.entity_id
_entity_poly.type
_entity_poly.pdbx_seq_one_letter_code
_entity_poly.pdbx_strand_id
1 'polypeptide(L)'
;MLSIVIPTWNEESYLSKLLDCIKRQTYKNYEVIVVDGNSKDKTRKIAKNYGCKVIQEPKNIESNPGMARNLGAKIAKGDILLFLNADIELDKDFLHKALNELKERNLDIAGAYVTPISNRFIDKVILGAFNFIVSITQSFYPNACGDCIFCKKWLHKKVNGFDETILLGEDLDYMQRCGKYGKFRILKSTHTYFSMRRFDNEGRLKVVIRHILSATYRLFVGQVRSDIFKYNLRYKK
;
A
#
# COMPACT_ATOMS: atom_id res chain seq x y z
N MET A 1 -19.33 -3.68 -3.31
CA MET A 1 -18.87 -2.84 -2.17
C MET A 1 -17.34 -2.88 -2.12
N LEU A 2 -16.68 -1.78 -1.68
CA LEU A 2 -15.23 -1.68 -1.49
C LEU A 2 -14.86 -1.83 0.00
N SER A 3 -13.82 -2.63 0.31
CA SER A 3 -13.23 -2.66 1.67
C SER A 3 -11.83 -2.03 1.62
N ILE A 4 -11.66 -0.93 2.35
CA ILE A 4 -10.39 -0.22 2.49
C ILE A 4 -9.68 -0.74 3.74
N VAL A 5 -8.48 -1.31 3.56
CA VAL A 5 -7.66 -1.89 4.63
C VAL A 5 -6.42 -1.02 4.82
N ILE A 6 -6.23 -0.50 6.02
CA ILE A 6 -5.15 0.42 6.37
C ILE A 6 -4.33 -0.19 7.51
N PRO A 7 -3.14 -0.75 7.22
CA PRO A 7 -2.19 -1.13 8.26
C PRO A 7 -1.64 0.13 8.94
N THR A 8 -1.56 0.13 10.26
CA THR A 8 -1.08 1.27 11.03
C THR A 8 -0.16 0.85 12.18
N TRP A 9 0.88 1.65 12.42
CA TRP A 9 1.70 1.57 13.61
C TRP A 9 2.27 2.95 13.97
N ASN A 10 1.74 3.57 15.04
CA ASN A 10 2.10 4.93 15.46
C ASN A 10 1.95 5.99 14.35
N GLU A 11 0.75 6.05 13.75
CA GLU A 11 0.42 6.92 12.62
C GLU A 11 -0.49 8.11 13.00
N GLU A 12 -0.48 8.56 14.27
CA GLU A 12 -1.36 9.66 14.72
C GLU A 12 -1.20 10.96 13.92
N SER A 13 0.00 11.21 13.36
CA SER A 13 0.29 12.42 12.59
C SER A 13 -0.22 12.36 11.13
N TYR A 14 -0.53 11.17 10.61
CA TYR A 14 -0.86 10.96 9.20
C TYR A 14 -2.26 10.39 8.99
N LEU A 15 -2.68 9.45 9.84
CA LEU A 15 -3.92 8.72 9.66
C LEU A 15 -5.15 9.63 9.53
N SER A 16 -5.23 10.71 10.30
CA SER A 16 -6.36 11.66 10.21
C SER A 16 -6.48 12.29 8.83
N LYS A 17 -5.36 12.66 8.19
CA LYS A 17 -5.35 13.25 6.85
C LYS A 17 -5.88 12.27 5.80
N LEU A 18 -5.42 11.01 5.84
CA LEU A 18 -5.95 9.98 4.95
C LEU A 18 -7.45 9.73 5.18
N LEU A 19 -7.89 9.63 6.44
CA LEU A 19 -9.30 9.40 6.77
C LEU A 19 -10.18 10.58 6.34
N ASP A 20 -9.69 11.82 6.41
CA ASP A 20 -10.36 12.99 5.84
C ASP A 20 -10.47 12.89 4.31
N CYS A 21 -9.41 12.46 3.62
CA CYS A 21 -9.46 12.21 2.19
C CYS A 21 -10.51 11.12 1.83
N ILE A 22 -10.57 10.03 2.60
CA ILE A 22 -11.55 8.95 2.40
C ILE A 22 -12.98 9.46 2.67
N LYS A 23 -13.20 10.23 3.74
CA LYS A 23 -14.52 10.80 4.05
C LYS A 23 -15.04 11.73 2.95
N ARG A 24 -14.15 12.48 2.30
CA ARG A 24 -14.47 13.41 1.20
C ARG A 24 -14.69 12.71 -0.16
N GLN A 25 -14.43 11.40 -0.29
CA GLN A 25 -14.62 10.68 -1.55
C GLN A 25 -16.06 10.81 -2.05
N THR A 26 -16.22 10.95 -3.38
CA THR A 26 -17.53 10.97 -4.05
C THR A 26 -18.20 9.58 -4.06
N TYR A 27 -17.43 8.51 -4.16
CA TYR A 27 -17.91 7.14 -3.99
C TYR A 27 -18.12 6.82 -2.51
N LYS A 28 -19.32 6.32 -2.13
CA LYS A 28 -19.70 6.13 -0.71
C LYS A 28 -19.94 4.67 -0.31
N ASN A 29 -19.96 3.73 -1.24
CA ASN A 29 -20.25 2.32 -0.93
C ASN A 29 -18.96 1.58 -0.50
N TYR A 30 -18.39 1.97 0.64
CA TYR A 30 -17.18 1.39 1.20
C TYR A 30 -17.28 1.18 2.72
N GLU A 31 -16.41 0.31 3.24
CA GLU A 31 -16.06 0.23 4.67
C GLU A 31 -14.57 0.52 4.84
N VAL A 32 -14.18 0.99 6.02
CA VAL A 32 -12.78 1.25 6.39
C VAL A 32 -12.39 0.35 7.56
N ILE A 33 -11.32 -0.41 7.37
CA ILE A 33 -10.76 -1.34 8.34
C ILE A 33 -9.34 -0.88 8.65
N VAL A 34 -9.09 -0.44 9.87
CA VAL A 34 -7.77 -0.08 10.35
C VAL A 34 -7.21 -1.25 11.14
N VAL A 35 -6.07 -1.77 10.73
CA VAL A 35 -5.36 -2.85 11.42
C VAL A 35 -4.17 -2.25 12.15
N ASP A 36 -4.25 -2.23 13.49
CA ASP A 36 -3.31 -1.56 14.36
C ASP A 36 -2.25 -2.52 14.92
N GLY A 37 -0.99 -2.28 14.58
CA GLY A 37 0.19 -3.02 15.02
C GLY A 37 0.61 -2.73 16.47
N ASN A 38 -0.35 -2.59 17.39
CA ASN A 38 -0.14 -2.25 18.79
C ASN A 38 0.47 -0.86 19.00
N SER A 39 -0.08 0.16 18.35
CA SER A 39 0.33 1.56 18.49
C SER A 39 0.28 2.04 19.95
N LYS A 40 1.25 2.88 20.32
CA LYS A 40 1.36 3.51 21.65
C LYS A 40 0.84 4.94 21.67
N ASP A 41 0.57 5.52 20.49
CA ASP A 41 0.07 6.87 20.28
C ASP A 41 -1.48 6.91 20.14
N LYS A 42 -2.01 8.00 19.62
CA LYS A 42 -3.46 8.20 19.46
C LYS A 42 -4.05 7.54 18.20
N THR A 43 -3.28 6.73 17.44
CA THR A 43 -3.70 6.11 16.17
C THR A 43 -5.06 5.40 16.30
N ARG A 44 -5.23 4.51 17.29
CA ARG A 44 -6.49 3.78 17.50
C ARG A 44 -7.66 4.68 17.86
N LYS A 45 -7.40 5.72 18.68
CA LYS A 45 -8.44 6.70 19.06
C LYS A 45 -8.92 7.46 17.83
N ILE A 46 -7.99 7.89 16.97
CA ILE A 46 -8.31 8.57 15.71
C ILE A 46 -9.17 7.67 14.83
N ALA A 47 -8.74 6.44 14.56
CA ALA A 47 -9.49 5.51 13.72
C ALA A 47 -10.94 5.28 14.23
N LYS A 48 -11.11 5.09 15.54
CA LYS A 48 -12.44 4.94 16.15
C LYS A 48 -13.32 6.18 15.99
N ASN A 49 -12.76 7.37 16.16
CA ASN A 49 -13.49 8.64 16.01
C ASN A 49 -14.00 8.87 14.58
N TYR A 50 -13.30 8.30 13.57
CA TYR A 50 -13.75 8.31 12.16
C TYR A 50 -14.74 7.19 11.82
N GLY A 51 -15.15 6.37 12.80
CA GLY A 51 -16.08 5.25 12.59
C GLY A 51 -15.45 4.04 11.88
N CYS A 52 -14.11 3.95 11.86
CA CYS A 52 -13.45 2.81 11.26
C CYS A 52 -13.61 1.55 12.11
N LYS A 53 -13.69 0.38 11.46
CA LYS A 53 -13.54 -0.90 12.13
C LYS A 53 -12.06 -1.09 12.50
N VAL A 54 -11.75 -1.14 13.80
CA VAL A 54 -10.37 -1.26 14.29
C VAL A 54 -10.10 -2.67 14.77
N ILE A 55 -9.04 -3.30 14.24
CA ILE A 55 -8.50 -4.59 14.68
C ILE A 55 -7.11 -4.35 15.24
N GLN A 56 -6.76 -5.04 16.32
CA GLN A 56 -5.40 -5.09 16.82
C GLN A 56 -4.72 -6.37 16.36
N GLU A 57 -3.46 -6.26 15.99
CA GLU A 57 -2.61 -7.41 15.74
C GLU A 57 -2.29 -8.17 17.05
N PRO A 58 -2.00 -9.47 16.97
CA PRO A 58 -1.55 -10.25 18.11
C PRO A 58 -0.29 -9.62 18.74
N LYS A 59 -0.24 -9.53 20.07
CA LYS A 59 0.87 -8.86 20.79
C LYS A 59 2.20 -9.61 20.72
N ASN A 60 2.16 -10.92 20.56
CA ASN A 60 3.32 -11.81 20.69
C ASN A 60 3.96 -12.20 19.35
N ILE A 61 3.57 -11.56 18.28
CA ILE A 61 4.08 -11.84 16.92
C ILE A 61 4.74 -10.58 16.40
N GLU A 62 5.91 -10.71 15.82
CA GLU A 62 6.55 -9.62 15.11
C GLU A 62 5.73 -9.36 13.83
N SER A 63 5.03 -8.22 13.85
CA SER A 63 4.12 -7.85 12.78
C SER A 63 4.84 -7.20 11.62
N ASN A 64 4.32 -7.44 10.43
CA ASN A 64 4.70 -6.74 9.21
C ASN A 64 3.45 -6.26 8.44
N PRO A 65 3.61 -5.36 7.44
CA PRO A 65 2.48 -4.84 6.69
C PRO A 65 1.66 -5.93 5.96
N GLY A 66 2.30 -7.03 5.55
CA GLY A 66 1.61 -8.15 4.90
C GLY A 66 0.61 -8.83 5.82
N MET A 67 1.02 -9.13 7.07
CA MET A 67 0.13 -9.68 8.09
C MET A 67 -1.05 -8.76 8.38
N ALA A 68 -0.78 -7.47 8.58
CA ALA A 68 -1.82 -6.49 8.84
C ALA A 68 -2.86 -6.43 7.71
N ARG A 69 -2.38 -6.42 6.45
CA ARG A 69 -3.26 -6.45 5.27
C ARG A 69 -4.09 -7.73 5.20
N ASN A 70 -3.52 -8.90 5.50
CA ASN A 70 -4.23 -10.17 5.54
C ASN A 70 -5.31 -10.18 6.63
N LEU A 71 -5.00 -9.72 7.84
CA LEU A 71 -5.98 -9.62 8.94
C LEU A 71 -7.17 -8.73 8.55
N GLY A 72 -6.90 -7.58 7.92
CA GLY A 72 -7.95 -6.71 7.41
C GLY A 72 -8.79 -7.37 6.31
N ALA A 73 -8.14 -8.01 5.34
CA ALA A 73 -8.82 -8.70 4.23
C ALA A 73 -9.71 -9.86 4.71
N LYS A 74 -9.32 -10.55 5.78
CA LYS A 74 -10.10 -11.67 6.37
C LYS A 74 -11.49 -11.23 6.82
N ILE A 75 -11.64 -10.03 7.38
CA ILE A 75 -12.92 -9.51 7.89
C ILE A 75 -13.62 -8.54 6.92
N ALA A 76 -12.97 -8.20 5.82
CA ALA A 76 -13.52 -7.35 4.77
C ALA A 76 -14.78 -7.97 4.17
N LYS A 77 -15.83 -7.16 3.95
CA LYS A 77 -17.10 -7.58 3.37
C LYS A 77 -17.19 -7.31 1.86
N GLY A 78 -16.37 -6.38 1.35
CA GLY A 78 -16.38 -5.98 -0.06
C GLY A 78 -15.80 -7.03 -1.00
N ASP A 79 -16.22 -6.98 -2.25
CA ASP A 79 -15.73 -7.83 -3.34
C ASP A 79 -14.41 -7.32 -3.90
N ILE A 80 -14.11 -6.04 -3.67
CA ILE A 80 -12.85 -5.39 -3.99
C ILE A 80 -12.19 -4.96 -2.68
N LEU A 81 -10.93 -5.31 -2.52
CA LEU A 81 -10.06 -4.87 -1.44
C LEU A 81 -9.20 -3.71 -1.95
N LEU A 82 -9.05 -2.68 -1.14
CA LEU A 82 -8.11 -1.59 -1.36
C LEU A 82 -7.17 -1.52 -0.16
N PHE A 83 -5.92 -1.85 -0.36
CA PHE A 83 -4.88 -1.69 0.65
C PHE A 83 -4.23 -0.31 0.49
N LEU A 84 -4.28 0.50 1.55
CA LEU A 84 -3.70 1.85 1.60
C LEU A 84 -2.74 2.00 2.76
N ASN A 85 -1.59 2.61 2.54
CA ASN A 85 -0.74 3.06 3.64
C ASN A 85 -1.35 4.29 4.31
N ALA A 86 -1.04 4.50 5.59
CA ALA A 86 -1.64 5.56 6.41
C ALA A 86 -1.16 6.98 6.09
N ASP A 87 -0.05 7.12 5.35
CA ASP A 87 0.67 8.37 5.08
C ASP A 87 0.55 8.88 3.65
N ILE A 88 -0.52 8.49 2.96
CA ILE A 88 -0.85 8.99 1.62
C ILE A 88 -2.04 9.95 1.66
N GLU A 89 -2.20 10.74 0.60
CA GLU A 89 -3.38 11.57 0.38
C GLU A 89 -4.03 11.22 -0.96
N LEU A 90 -5.34 11.47 -1.08
CA LEU A 90 -6.16 11.10 -2.23
C LEU A 90 -7.02 12.29 -2.67
N ASP A 91 -7.20 12.44 -3.99
CA ASP A 91 -8.21 13.36 -4.53
C ASP A 91 -9.63 12.92 -4.19
N LYS A 92 -10.57 13.84 -4.16
CA LYS A 92 -11.98 13.60 -3.80
C LYS A 92 -12.73 12.60 -4.69
N ASP A 93 -12.27 12.39 -5.90
CA ASP A 93 -12.86 11.50 -6.90
C ASP A 93 -12.01 10.25 -7.18
N PHE A 94 -10.95 10.04 -6.38
CA PHE A 94 -10.01 8.93 -6.53
C PHE A 94 -10.70 7.57 -6.60
N LEU A 95 -11.55 7.25 -5.62
CA LEU A 95 -12.24 5.95 -5.57
C LEU A 95 -13.18 5.77 -6.77
N HIS A 96 -13.89 6.82 -7.15
CA HIS A 96 -14.82 6.77 -8.29
C HIS A 96 -14.07 6.48 -9.59
N LYS A 97 -13.01 7.24 -9.88
CA LYS A 97 -12.17 7.06 -11.06
C LYS A 97 -11.51 5.69 -11.10
N ALA A 98 -10.92 5.27 -9.97
CA ALA A 98 -10.24 3.99 -9.86
C ALA A 98 -11.18 2.81 -10.11
N LEU A 99 -12.36 2.79 -9.48
CA LEU A 99 -13.33 1.70 -9.63
C LEU A 99 -13.93 1.64 -11.03
N ASN A 100 -14.18 2.79 -11.68
CA ASN A 100 -14.62 2.84 -13.08
C ASN A 100 -13.54 2.26 -13.99
N GLU A 101 -12.28 2.70 -13.85
CA GLU A 101 -11.18 2.18 -14.68
C GLU A 101 -10.95 0.68 -14.47
N LEU A 102 -11.03 0.18 -13.20
CA LEU A 102 -10.97 -1.25 -12.91
C LEU A 102 -12.03 -2.03 -13.70
N LYS A 103 -13.25 -1.52 -13.73
CA LYS A 103 -14.38 -2.14 -14.45
C LYS A 103 -14.20 -2.07 -15.96
N GLU A 104 -13.93 -0.89 -16.53
CA GLU A 104 -13.80 -0.66 -17.96
C GLU A 104 -12.67 -1.47 -18.58
N ARG A 105 -11.53 -1.56 -17.89
CA ARG A 105 -10.36 -2.32 -18.36
C ARG A 105 -10.38 -3.79 -17.94
N ASN A 106 -11.44 -4.21 -17.21
CA ASN A 106 -11.59 -5.55 -16.64
C ASN A 106 -10.32 -5.99 -15.87
N LEU A 107 -9.89 -5.17 -14.89
CA LEU A 107 -8.73 -5.46 -14.07
C LEU A 107 -9.12 -6.26 -12.83
N ASP A 108 -8.25 -7.17 -12.42
CA ASP A 108 -8.42 -7.99 -11.20
C ASP A 108 -7.58 -7.46 -10.05
N ILE A 109 -6.48 -6.81 -10.39
CA ILE A 109 -5.57 -6.14 -9.47
C ILE A 109 -4.99 -4.91 -10.15
N ALA A 110 -4.81 -3.81 -9.38
CA ALA A 110 -4.21 -2.58 -9.88
C ALA A 110 -3.43 -1.85 -8.78
N GLY A 111 -2.36 -1.17 -9.18
CA GLY A 111 -1.72 -0.12 -8.41
C GLY A 111 -2.08 1.25 -8.96
N ALA A 112 -1.57 2.32 -8.34
CA ALA A 112 -1.69 3.68 -8.83
C ALA A 112 -0.31 4.29 -9.08
N TYR A 113 -0.23 5.28 -9.95
CA TYR A 113 0.94 6.15 -10.03
C TYR A 113 1.06 6.97 -8.76
N VAL A 114 2.30 7.34 -8.42
CA VAL A 114 2.60 8.12 -7.21
C VAL A 114 3.10 9.52 -7.55
N THR A 115 2.64 10.51 -6.80
CA THR A 115 3.08 11.90 -6.88
C THR A 115 3.63 12.31 -5.50
N PRO A 116 4.82 12.92 -5.38
CA PRO A 116 5.37 13.24 -4.06
C PRO A 116 4.61 14.38 -3.39
N ILE A 117 4.34 14.25 -2.10
CA ILE A 117 3.93 15.37 -1.22
C ILE A 117 5.21 16.17 -0.89
N SER A 118 5.73 16.87 -1.89
CA SER A 118 6.97 17.62 -1.77
C SER A 118 7.11 18.63 -2.90
N ASN A 119 7.68 19.81 -2.58
CA ASN A 119 8.01 20.82 -3.59
C ASN A 119 9.41 20.63 -4.21
N ARG A 120 10.21 19.68 -3.70
CA ARG A 120 11.58 19.45 -4.16
C ARG A 120 11.59 18.79 -5.54
N PHE A 121 12.33 19.38 -6.47
CA PHE A 121 12.46 18.85 -7.82
C PHE A 121 13.00 17.42 -7.84
N ILE A 122 13.99 17.09 -6.98
CA ILE A 122 14.57 15.76 -6.90
C ILE A 122 13.53 14.67 -6.54
N ASP A 123 12.56 14.97 -5.69
CA ASP A 123 11.50 14.02 -5.32
C ASP A 123 10.58 13.71 -6.51
N LYS A 124 10.28 14.73 -7.31
CA LYS A 124 9.52 14.58 -8.56
C LYS A 124 10.28 13.72 -9.57
N VAL A 125 11.59 13.92 -9.68
CA VAL A 125 12.46 13.11 -10.57
C VAL A 125 12.50 11.65 -10.11
N ILE A 126 12.72 11.40 -8.82
CA ILE A 126 12.78 10.03 -8.25
C ILE A 126 11.49 9.28 -8.51
N LEU A 127 10.34 9.86 -8.12
CA LEU A 127 9.04 9.19 -8.31
C LEU A 127 8.60 9.16 -9.77
N GLY A 128 8.98 10.16 -10.58
CA GLY A 128 8.77 10.15 -12.03
C GLY A 128 9.51 8.99 -12.71
N ALA A 129 10.77 8.77 -12.36
CA ALA A 129 11.55 7.64 -12.85
C ALA A 129 10.94 6.29 -12.41
N PHE A 130 10.50 6.18 -11.15
CA PHE A 130 9.79 5.00 -10.66
C PHE A 130 8.51 4.74 -11.46
N ASN A 131 7.65 5.75 -11.63
CA ASN A 131 6.42 5.65 -12.42
C ASN A 131 6.68 5.23 -13.87
N PHE A 132 7.74 5.77 -14.48
CA PHE A 132 8.16 5.39 -15.84
C PHE A 132 8.55 3.91 -15.92
N ILE A 133 9.41 3.44 -15.00
CA ILE A 133 9.81 2.01 -14.94
C ILE A 133 8.59 1.12 -14.77
N VAL A 134 7.70 1.43 -13.82
CA VAL A 134 6.47 0.67 -13.58
C VAL A 134 5.58 0.66 -14.83
N SER A 135 5.46 1.80 -15.52
CA SER A 135 4.65 1.92 -16.73
C SER A 135 5.10 0.97 -17.84
N ILE A 136 6.39 0.84 -18.08
CA ILE A 136 6.93 -0.01 -19.15
C ILE A 136 7.01 -1.49 -18.76
N THR A 137 7.20 -1.80 -17.47
CA THR A 137 7.38 -3.18 -17.00
C THR A 137 6.09 -3.89 -16.61
N GLN A 138 5.01 -3.18 -16.29
CA GLN A 138 3.79 -3.70 -15.70
C GLN A 138 3.14 -4.90 -16.44
N SER A 139 3.41 -5.06 -17.75
CA SER A 139 2.79 -6.11 -18.56
C SER A 139 3.40 -7.48 -18.33
N PHE A 140 4.70 -7.54 -18.05
CA PHE A 140 5.46 -8.78 -17.82
C PHE A 140 6.01 -8.90 -16.40
N TYR A 141 6.09 -7.79 -15.68
CA TYR A 141 6.54 -7.72 -14.29
C TYR A 141 5.58 -6.86 -13.47
N PRO A 142 4.45 -7.44 -12.99
CA PRO A 142 3.47 -6.72 -12.18
C PRO A 142 4.11 -6.07 -10.97
N ASN A 143 4.13 -4.74 -10.94
CA ASN A 143 4.69 -3.96 -9.84
C ASN A 143 4.03 -2.58 -9.75
N ALA A 144 3.96 -2.05 -8.55
CA ALA A 144 3.52 -0.71 -8.22
C ALA A 144 4.11 -0.29 -6.87
N CYS A 145 3.87 0.95 -6.45
CA CYS A 145 4.09 1.32 -5.07
C CYS A 145 3.08 0.59 -4.17
N GLY A 146 3.57 0.00 -3.07
CA GLY A 146 2.74 -0.75 -2.12
C GLY A 146 1.82 0.11 -1.25
N ASP A 147 1.80 1.42 -1.48
CA ASP A 147 0.97 2.39 -0.78
C ASP A 147 -0.51 2.32 -1.19
N CYS A 148 -0.79 1.79 -2.40
CA CYS A 148 -2.15 1.68 -2.93
C CYS A 148 -2.28 0.46 -3.85
N ILE A 149 -3.01 -0.56 -3.40
CA ILE A 149 -3.24 -1.78 -4.16
C ILE A 149 -4.73 -2.12 -4.14
N PHE A 150 -5.38 -2.06 -5.30
CA PHE A 150 -6.71 -2.64 -5.52
C PHE A 150 -6.57 -4.11 -5.88
N CYS A 151 -7.39 -4.97 -5.30
CA CYS A 151 -7.43 -6.39 -5.65
C CYS A 151 -8.84 -6.95 -5.49
N LYS A 152 -9.33 -7.69 -6.46
CA LYS A 152 -10.58 -8.46 -6.29
C LYS A 152 -10.39 -9.50 -5.20
N LYS A 153 -11.35 -9.63 -4.29
CA LYS A 153 -11.26 -10.50 -3.12
C LYS A 153 -11.06 -11.98 -3.47
N TRP A 154 -11.63 -12.43 -4.60
CA TRP A 154 -11.41 -13.80 -5.07
C TRP A 154 -9.94 -14.06 -5.42
N LEU A 155 -9.26 -13.07 -6.04
CA LEU A 155 -7.86 -13.17 -6.42
C LEU A 155 -6.95 -13.16 -5.19
N HIS A 156 -7.23 -12.29 -4.21
CA HIS A 156 -6.54 -12.30 -2.91
C HIS A 156 -6.61 -13.68 -2.24
N LYS A 157 -7.79 -14.30 -2.22
CA LYS A 157 -7.97 -15.66 -1.71
C LYS A 157 -7.21 -16.70 -2.53
N LYS A 158 -7.25 -16.60 -3.87
CA LYS A 158 -6.59 -17.53 -4.80
C LYS A 158 -5.08 -17.61 -4.55
N VAL A 159 -4.45 -16.49 -4.21
CA VAL A 159 -3.00 -16.42 -3.94
C VAL A 159 -2.65 -16.56 -2.45
N ASN A 160 -3.62 -16.87 -1.57
CA ASN A 160 -3.46 -16.96 -0.12
C ASN A 160 -2.95 -15.65 0.53
N GLY A 161 -3.37 -14.49 -0.02
CA GLY A 161 -2.98 -13.19 0.52
C GLY A 161 -1.51 -12.83 0.35
N PHE A 162 -1.03 -11.93 1.23
CA PHE A 162 0.39 -11.55 1.33
C PHE A 162 1.20 -12.67 2.01
N ASP A 163 2.44 -12.85 1.59
CA ASP A 163 3.40 -13.72 2.28
C ASP A 163 3.96 -12.99 3.51
N GLU A 164 3.53 -13.42 4.70
CA GLU A 164 3.85 -12.77 5.97
C GLU A 164 5.31 -12.99 6.41
N THR A 165 6.06 -13.84 5.72
CA THR A 165 7.47 -14.10 6.01
C THR A 165 8.41 -13.15 5.28
N ILE A 166 7.90 -12.36 4.32
CA ILE A 166 8.68 -11.38 3.56
C ILE A 166 8.74 -10.07 4.35
N LEU A 167 9.96 -9.62 4.66
CA LEU A 167 10.21 -8.40 5.42
C LEU A 167 10.33 -7.14 4.55
N LEU A 168 10.66 -7.31 3.26
CA LEU A 168 10.80 -6.19 2.31
C LEU A 168 10.36 -6.60 0.92
N GLY A 169 9.35 -5.88 0.39
CA GLY A 169 8.78 -6.12 -0.95
C GLY A 169 7.69 -7.19 -0.94
N GLU A 170 6.98 -7.35 0.18
CA GLU A 170 5.80 -8.21 0.32
C GLU A 170 4.67 -7.80 -0.62
N ASP A 171 4.59 -6.51 -0.92
CA ASP A 171 3.66 -5.90 -1.87
C ASP A 171 3.98 -6.31 -3.32
N LEU A 172 5.26 -6.28 -3.68
CA LEU A 172 5.72 -6.70 -5.00
C LEU A 172 5.50 -8.19 -5.24
N ASP A 173 5.89 -9.05 -4.26
CA ASP A 173 5.60 -10.49 -4.31
C ASP A 173 4.10 -10.75 -4.50
N TYR A 174 3.28 -10.05 -3.72
CA TYR A 174 1.82 -10.17 -3.80
C TYR A 174 1.30 -9.82 -5.20
N MET A 175 1.72 -8.68 -5.76
CA MET A 175 1.31 -8.26 -7.10
C MET A 175 1.76 -9.25 -8.19
N GLN A 176 2.96 -9.80 -8.08
CA GLN A 176 3.48 -10.80 -9.01
C GLN A 176 2.71 -12.12 -8.92
N ARG A 177 2.41 -12.61 -7.71
CA ARG A 177 1.57 -13.81 -7.54
C ARG A 177 0.16 -13.59 -8.07
N CYS A 178 -0.44 -12.45 -7.79
CA CYS A 178 -1.75 -12.07 -8.34
C CYS A 178 -1.72 -11.98 -9.88
N GLY A 179 -0.68 -11.39 -10.46
CA GLY A 179 -0.53 -11.23 -11.90
C GLY A 179 -0.45 -12.55 -12.69
N LYS A 180 -0.16 -13.67 -12.02
CA LYS A 180 -0.21 -15.02 -12.64
C LYS A 180 -1.65 -15.52 -12.88
N TYR A 181 -2.62 -15.02 -12.12
CA TYR A 181 -4.01 -15.49 -12.15
C TYR A 181 -5.02 -14.42 -12.52
N GLY A 182 -4.61 -13.15 -12.53
CA GLY A 182 -5.47 -12.02 -12.82
C GLY A 182 -4.78 -10.93 -13.62
N LYS A 183 -5.58 -10.07 -14.23
CA LYS A 183 -5.08 -8.96 -15.06
C LYS A 183 -4.63 -7.80 -14.18
N PHE A 184 -3.31 -7.59 -14.10
CA PHE A 184 -2.69 -6.44 -13.44
C PHE A 184 -2.47 -5.28 -14.39
N ARG A 185 -2.77 -4.05 -13.97
CA ARG A 185 -2.30 -2.80 -14.61
C ARG A 185 -2.26 -1.66 -13.60
N ILE A 186 -1.47 -0.64 -13.93
CA ILE A 186 -1.50 0.64 -13.21
C ILE A 186 -2.70 1.46 -13.70
N LEU A 187 -3.39 2.09 -12.75
CA LEU A 187 -4.46 3.03 -13.02
C LEU A 187 -3.90 4.31 -13.66
N LYS A 188 -4.56 4.77 -14.71
CA LYS A 188 -4.19 5.97 -15.47
C LYS A 188 -5.07 7.17 -15.14
N SER A 189 -6.30 6.92 -14.67
CA SER A 189 -7.29 7.95 -14.39
C SER A 189 -7.05 8.69 -13.08
N THR A 190 -6.18 8.17 -12.22
CA THR A 190 -5.91 8.71 -10.89
C THR A 190 -4.52 8.33 -10.40
N HIS A 191 -4.07 8.99 -9.32
CA HIS A 191 -2.78 8.75 -8.66
C HIS A 191 -2.91 8.96 -7.15
N THR A 192 -1.93 8.50 -6.39
CA THR A 192 -1.82 8.78 -4.95
C THR A 192 -0.78 9.86 -4.69
N TYR A 193 -0.99 10.67 -3.66
CA TYR A 193 0.02 11.58 -3.15
C TYR A 193 0.84 10.86 -2.08
N PHE A 194 2.11 10.64 -2.39
CA PHE A 194 3.04 9.82 -1.61
C PHE A 194 3.84 10.65 -0.62
N SER A 195 3.88 10.23 0.64
CA SER A 195 4.68 10.87 1.68
C SER A 195 6.18 10.62 1.47
N MET A 196 6.96 11.69 1.46
CA MET A 196 8.42 11.62 1.35
C MET A 196 9.12 11.46 2.71
N ARG A 197 8.38 11.20 3.81
CA ARG A 197 8.92 11.11 5.18
C ARG A 197 10.10 10.15 5.33
N ARG A 198 10.06 9.01 4.63
CA ARG A 198 11.16 8.05 4.65
C ARG A 198 12.41 8.62 4.00
N PHE A 199 12.24 9.28 2.86
CA PHE A 199 13.33 9.93 2.14
C PHE A 199 13.91 11.11 2.94
N ASP A 200 13.07 11.81 3.70
CA ASP A 200 13.52 12.91 4.59
C ASP A 200 14.29 12.37 5.80
N ASN A 201 13.84 11.27 6.40
CA ASN A 201 14.44 10.71 7.60
C ASN A 201 15.74 9.93 7.33
N GLU A 202 15.80 9.17 6.23
CA GLU A 202 16.92 8.27 5.94
C GLU A 202 17.88 8.81 4.88
N GLY A 203 17.47 9.84 4.16
CA GLY A 203 18.20 10.39 3.01
C GLY A 203 17.81 9.70 1.69
N ARG A 204 17.64 10.53 0.64
CA ARG A 204 17.13 10.09 -0.67
C ARG A 204 17.98 9.04 -1.33
N LEU A 205 19.29 9.28 -1.38
CA LEU A 205 20.24 8.37 -2.02
C LEU A 205 20.25 6.98 -1.33
N LYS A 206 20.22 6.96 0.01
CA LYS A 206 20.21 5.72 0.80
C LYS A 206 18.96 4.91 0.53
N VAL A 207 17.80 5.56 0.48
CA VAL A 207 16.52 4.88 0.19
C VAL A 207 16.52 4.31 -1.22
N VAL A 208 16.93 5.09 -2.22
CA VAL A 208 17.01 4.64 -3.64
C VAL A 208 17.95 3.45 -3.77
N ILE A 209 19.17 3.56 -3.24
CA ILE A 209 20.17 2.46 -3.29
C ILE A 209 19.61 1.20 -2.64
N ARG A 210 18.98 1.32 -1.47
CA ARG A 210 18.38 0.17 -0.78
C ARG A 210 17.32 -0.52 -1.62
N HIS A 211 16.44 0.25 -2.29
CA HIS A 211 15.44 -0.32 -3.17
C HIS A 211 16.05 -1.01 -4.40
N ILE A 212 17.09 -0.43 -5.00
CA ILE A 212 17.84 -1.05 -6.11
C ILE A 212 18.49 -2.37 -5.65
N LEU A 213 19.22 -2.35 -4.53
CA LEU A 213 19.88 -3.54 -3.99
C LEU A 213 18.86 -4.63 -3.64
N SER A 214 17.74 -4.27 -3.01
CA SER A 214 16.66 -5.19 -2.69
C SER A 214 16.01 -5.76 -3.96
N ALA A 215 15.82 -4.98 -5.02
CA ALA A 215 15.33 -5.46 -6.29
C ALA A 215 16.30 -6.46 -6.94
N THR A 216 17.60 -6.12 -6.97
CA THR A 216 18.66 -7.00 -7.48
C THR A 216 18.74 -8.30 -6.68
N TYR A 217 18.71 -8.23 -5.35
CA TYR A 217 18.69 -9.41 -4.48
C TYR A 217 17.53 -10.34 -4.83
N ARG A 218 16.32 -9.79 -5.00
CA ARG A 218 15.14 -10.59 -5.36
C ARG A 218 15.27 -11.28 -6.72
N LEU A 219 15.97 -10.70 -7.68
CA LEU A 219 16.19 -11.31 -8.99
C LEU A 219 17.14 -12.53 -8.93
N PHE A 220 18.16 -12.47 -8.08
CA PHE A 220 19.22 -13.49 -8.07
C PHE A 220 19.15 -14.46 -6.88
N VAL A 221 18.61 -14.04 -5.76
CA VAL A 221 18.60 -14.82 -4.50
C VAL A 221 17.19 -15.24 -4.10
N GLY A 222 16.20 -14.40 -4.32
CA GLY A 222 14.81 -14.63 -3.94
C GLY A 222 14.27 -13.60 -2.95
N GLN A 223 13.13 -13.90 -2.34
CA GLN A 223 12.43 -12.94 -1.47
C GLN A 223 13.23 -12.59 -0.20
N VAL A 224 13.13 -11.34 0.23
CA VAL A 224 13.86 -10.81 1.41
C VAL A 224 13.12 -11.24 2.69
N ARG A 225 13.58 -12.31 3.32
CA ARG A 225 13.00 -12.90 4.55
C ARG A 225 13.78 -12.61 5.81
N SER A 226 14.90 -11.88 5.71
CA SER A 226 15.75 -11.49 6.82
C SER A 226 16.11 -10.01 6.72
N ASP A 227 16.48 -9.36 7.83
CA ASP A 227 16.74 -7.92 7.89
C ASP A 227 18.14 -7.53 7.36
N ILE A 228 18.56 -8.15 6.24
CA ILE A 228 19.85 -7.87 5.58
C ILE A 228 19.99 -6.43 5.09
N PHE A 229 18.87 -5.77 4.77
CA PHE A 229 18.84 -4.38 4.30
C PHE A 229 18.63 -3.37 5.43
N LYS A 230 18.54 -3.82 6.69
CA LYS A 230 18.25 -2.96 7.87
C LYS A 230 17.05 -2.04 7.59
N TYR A 231 15.99 -2.64 7.02
CA TYR A 231 14.78 -1.93 6.64
C TYR A 231 13.89 -1.75 7.88
N ASN A 232 14.08 -0.63 8.56
CA ASN A 232 13.27 -0.34 9.73
C ASN A 232 11.84 0.03 9.31
N LEU A 233 10.91 -0.92 9.46
CA LEU A 233 9.47 -0.67 9.27
C LEU A 233 8.90 0.21 10.39
N ARG A 234 9.58 0.25 11.53
CA ARG A 234 9.17 0.96 12.73
C ARG A 234 10.09 2.15 12.96
N TYR A 235 9.76 3.31 12.39
CA TYR A 235 10.48 4.53 12.73
C TYR A 235 10.23 4.87 14.19
N LYS A 236 11.29 4.93 14.98
CA LYS A 236 11.25 5.70 16.22
C LYS A 236 11.10 7.16 15.81
N LYS A 237 10.05 7.82 16.31
CA LYS A 237 9.93 9.28 16.26
C LYS A 237 11.03 9.89 17.11
#